data_0113f650ee9a78fea7d2866eafb6d0b2
#
_entry.id   0113f650ee9a78fea7d2866eafb6d0b2
#
_cell.length_a   1.000
_cell.length_b   1.000
_cell.length_c   1.000
_cell.angle_alpha   90.00
_cell.angle_beta   90.00
_cell.angle_gamma   90.00
#
_symmetry.space_group_name_H-M   'P 1'
#
loop_
_entity.id
_entity.type
_entity.pdbx_description
1 polymer ?
#
loop_
_entity_poly.entity_id
_entity_poly.type
_entity_poly.pdbx_seq_one_letter_code
_entity_poly.pdbx_strand_id
1 'polypeptide(L)'
;MSQQVNVNRTLSFNDSAEHRTNIKGNPSTERYCGVDWYDQVAIDTTNDYVSTLGGTGDAAALVAGGATGVLLTTGSTDNEVSFLGTGLIFDISKSPEIEARVTIADVSGTSFFFGFSDANTESTPASTIDYADGTLAAAATDAVGFVVDADKSSSLMYASSIATGGAVGATSTGITWTDGQTKVLRVQLNTEGDAYFWVDGNLVAIRQSAVTDVPLCAVYNYGTRANDGSNTVTVKYLKKWQTI
;
A
#
# COMPACT_ATOMS: atom_id res chain seq x y z
N MET A 1 -18.50 14.88 -33.52
CA MET A 1 -17.87 13.57 -33.72
C MET A 1 -16.42 13.52 -33.23
N SER A 2 -15.63 14.55 -33.42
CA SER A 2 -14.23 14.61 -32.95
C SER A 2 -14.07 14.61 -31.43
N GLN A 3 -15.01 15.15 -30.77
CA GLN A 3 -15.02 15.32 -29.32
C GLN A 3 -15.00 13.97 -28.58
N GLN A 4 -15.76 13.08 -29.05
CA GLN A 4 -15.92 11.76 -28.47
C GLN A 4 -14.65 10.90 -28.57
N VAL A 5 -13.95 11.08 -29.67
CA VAL A 5 -12.66 10.42 -29.89
C VAL A 5 -11.60 10.92 -28.94
N ASN A 6 -11.69 12.21 -28.58
CA ASN A 6 -10.74 12.80 -27.66
C ASN A 6 -10.96 12.32 -26.22
N VAL A 7 -12.20 12.18 -25.85
CA VAL A 7 -12.57 11.62 -24.55
C VAL A 7 -12.08 10.19 -24.45
N ASN A 8 -12.30 9.41 -25.48
CA ASN A 8 -11.84 8.03 -25.46
C ASN A 8 -10.34 7.88 -25.39
N ARG A 9 -9.58 8.82 -25.88
CA ARG A 9 -8.14 8.78 -25.72
C ARG A 9 -7.68 9.22 -24.34
N THR A 10 -8.38 10.09 -23.74
CA THR A 10 -8.13 10.40 -22.34
C THR A 10 -8.30 9.17 -21.49
N LEU A 11 -9.14 8.32 -21.96
CA LEU A 11 -9.43 7.08 -21.27
C LEU A 11 -8.54 5.94 -21.65
N SER A 12 -7.61 6.15 -22.47
CA SER A 12 -6.60 5.15 -22.71
C SER A 12 -5.65 4.98 -21.53
N PHE A 13 -5.91 5.66 -20.48
CA PHE A 13 -5.55 5.16 -19.16
C PHE A 13 -5.98 3.74 -18.90
N ASN A 14 -6.49 3.29 -19.75
CA ASN A 14 -6.90 2.05 -20.24
C ASN A 14 -5.97 0.90 -20.03
N ASP A 15 -4.86 1.20 -19.57
CA ASP A 15 -3.80 0.33 -19.22
C ASP A 15 -4.25 -0.68 -18.23
N SER A 16 -5.27 -0.40 -17.48
CA SER A 16 -5.82 -1.41 -16.60
C SER A 16 -7.24 -1.81 -17.00
N ALA A 17 -7.48 -3.09 -17.02
CA ALA A 17 -8.80 -3.65 -17.27
C ALA A 17 -9.80 -3.18 -16.21
N GLU A 18 -9.34 -3.02 -14.98
CA GLU A 18 -10.11 -2.52 -13.85
C GLU A 18 -10.56 -1.10 -14.08
N HIS A 19 -9.68 -0.27 -14.57
CA HIS A 19 -9.98 1.11 -14.89
C HIS A 19 -11.11 1.19 -15.91
N ARG A 20 -11.04 0.39 -16.97
CA ARG A 20 -12.10 0.31 -17.98
C ARG A 20 -13.40 -0.21 -17.42
N THR A 21 -13.34 -1.14 -16.50
CA THR A 21 -14.52 -1.69 -15.85
C THR A 21 -15.22 -0.66 -14.99
N ASN A 22 -14.46 0.14 -14.30
CA ASN A 22 -14.99 1.19 -13.44
C ASN A 22 -15.64 2.35 -14.21
N ILE A 23 -15.16 2.62 -15.42
CA ILE A 23 -15.70 3.68 -16.27
C ILE A 23 -16.87 3.15 -17.12
N LYS A 24 -16.97 1.85 -17.24
CA LYS A 24 -17.91 1.18 -18.10
C LYS A 24 -19.32 1.28 -17.55
N GLY A 25 -20.05 2.23 -18.00
CA GLY A 25 -21.47 2.30 -17.77
C GLY A 25 -22.03 3.65 -17.38
N ASN A 26 -21.26 4.53 -16.78
CA ASN A 26 -21.73 5.88 -16.55
C ASN A 26 -20.57 6.89 -16.51
N PRO A 27 -20.37 7.64 -17.59
CA PRO A 27 -19.40 8.72 -17.60
C PRO A 27 -19.69 9.85 -16.62
N SER A 28 -20.84 9.83 -15.98
CA SER A 28 -21.20 10.77 -14.91
C SER A 28 -20.85 10.25 -13.51
N THR A 29 -20.41 9.01 -13.37
CA THR A 29 -19.75 8.57 -12.13
C THR A 29 -18.32 9.10 -12.16
N GLU A 30 -18.19 10.30 -11.73
CA GLU A 30 -16.92 10.96 -11.61
C GLU A 30 -16.10 10.20 -10.57
N ARG A 31 -15.02 9.56 -11.00
CA ARG A 31 -14.03 8.92 -10.13
C ARG A 31 -12.70 9.60 -10.33
N TYR A 32 -12.08 9.99 -9.24
CA TYR A 32 -10.67 10.29 -9.27
C TYR A 32 -9.92 8.98 -9.49
N CYS A 33 -9.14 8.91 -10.57
CA CYS A 33 -8.32 7.76 -10.89
C CYS A 33 -6.90 8.24 -11.19
N GLY A 34 -5.92 7.60 -10.60
CA GLY A 34 -4.52 7.84 -10.88
C GLY A 34 -3.75 6.53 -10.92
N VAL A 35 -2.78 6.47 -11.81
CA VAL A 35 -1.78 5.39 -11.83
C VAL A 35 -0.42 6.05 -11.78
N ASP A 36 0.33 5.74 -10.74
CA ASP A 36 1.71 6.14 -10.61
C ASP A 36 2.60 4.95 -10.94
N TRP A 37 3.29 5.04 -12.08
CA TRP A 37 4.17 3.99 -12.57
C TRP A 37 5.58 4.10 -12.03
N TYR A 38 5.86 5.19 -11.27
CA TYR A 38 7.19 5.49 -10.78
C TYR A 38 8.25 5.46 -11.90
N ASP A 39 7.89 6.03 -13.07
CA ASP A 39 8.75 6.17 -14.24
C ASP A 39 9.44 7.54 -14.33
N GLN A 40 9.30 8.31 -13.28
CA GLN A 40 9.88 9.66 -13.14
C GLN A 40 11.38 9.58 -12.86
N VAL A 41 12.03 10.75 -12.90
CA VAL A 41 13.47 10.87 -12.57
C VAL A 41 13.73 10.75 -11.07
N ALA A 42 12.76 11.15 -10.24
CA ALA A 42 12.81 11.05 -8.79
C ALA A 42 11.38 10.96 -8.22
N ILE A 43 11.24 10.42 -7.01
CA ILE A 43 9.99 10.50 -6.25
C ILE A 43 9.79 11.94 -5.80
N ASP A 44 8.65 12.54 -6.15
CA ASP A 44 8.32 13.90 -5.70
C ASP A 44 7.83 13.86 -4.25
N THR A 45 8.76 14.04 -3.33
CA THR A 45 8.47 14.12 -1.88
C THR A 45 8.01 15.50 -1.43
N THR A 46 7.90 16.45 -2.36
CA THR A 46 7.43 17.81 -2.06
C THR A 46 5.91 17.92 -2.22
N ASN A 47 5.36 17.30 -3.26
CA ASN A 47 3.96 17.46 -3.64
C ASN A 47 3.14 16.17 -3.58
N ASP A 48 3.72 15.02 -3.92
CA ASP A 48 2.96 13.79 -4.15
C ASP A 48 3.12 12.75 -3.03
N TYR A 49 4.32 12.68 -2.43
CA TYR A 49 4.66 11.66 -1.44
C TYR A 49 5.31 12.25 -0.20
N VAL A 50 5.15 11.54 0.89
CA VAL A 50 5.93 11.70 2.12
C VAL A 50 6.82 10.49 2.27
N SER A 51 8.11 10.70 2.53
CA SER A 51 9.07 9.63 2.80
C SER A 51 9.70 9.86 4.16
N THR A 52 9.62 8.86 5.02
CA THR A 52 10.28 8.85 6.32
C THR A 52 11.17 7.62 6.41
N LEU A 53 12.40 7.83 6.81
CA LEU A 53 13.45 6.81 6.84
C LEU A 53 13.90 6.61 8.29
N GLY A 54 13.89 5.36 8.73
CA GLY A 54 14.10 5.02 10.13
C GLY A 54 15.54 4.87 10.56
N GLY A 55 16.46 4.68 9.63
CA GLY A 55 17.83 4.34 9.97
C GLY A 55 18.86 4.69 8.89
N THR A 56 20.08 4.30 9.16
CA THR A 56 21.18 4.47 8.22
C THR A 56 21.16 3.35 7.16
N GLY A 57 20.98 3.72 5.91
CA GLY A 57 20.85 2.77 4.80
C GLY A 57 19.43 2.58 4.32
N ASP A 58 18.44 3.14 5.03
CA ASP A 58 17.05 3.16 4.59
C ASP A 58 16.90 4.07 3.37
N ALA A 59 16.08 3.66 2.43
CA ALA A 59 15.74 4.47 1.28
C ALA A 59 14.36 4.10 0.70
N ALA A 60 13.71 5.11 0.13
CA ALA A 60 12.62 4.95 -0.83
C ALA A 60 13.07 5.66 -2.11
N ALA A 61 13.50 4.90 -3.09
CA ALA A 61 14.12 5.42 -4.31
C ALA A 61 13.52 4.75 -5.55
N LEU A 62 13.62 5.43 -6.71
CA LEU A 62 13.26 4.79 -7.97
C LEU A 62 14.22 3.66 -8.31
N VAL A 63 13.68 2.60 -8.90
CA VAL A 63 14.50 1.47 -9.36
C VAL A 63 15.50 1.95 -10.40
N ALA A 64 16.78 1.63 -10.20
CA ALA A 64 17.83 2.04 -11.11
C ALA A 64 17.73 1.34 -12.48
N GLY A 65 18.34 1.93 -13.51
CA GLY A 65 18.48 1.31 -14.82
C GLY A 65 17.26 1.40 -15.73
N GLY A 66 16.36 2.34 -15.49
CA GLY A 66 15.19 2.57 -16.34
C GLY A 66 14.05 1.55 -16.16
N ALA A 67 14.15 0.70 -15.18
CA ALA A 67 13.02 -0.12 -14.75
C ALA A 67 12.04 0.74 -13.94
N THR A 68 10.74 0.55 -14.17
CA THR A 68 9.70 1.26 -13.42
C THR A 68 9.56 0.68 -12.01
N GLY A 69 9.28 1.54 -11.04
CA GLY A 69 8.98 1.15 -9.68
C GLY A 69 9.78 1.90 -8.62
N VAL A 70 9.34 1.78 -7.39
CA VAL A 70 10.03 2.23 -6.18
C VAL A 70 10.70 1.04 -5.54
N LEU A 71 11.95 1.21 -5.17
CA LEU A 71 12.71 0.31 -4.33
C LEU A 71 12.71 0.87 -2.90
N LEU A 72 12.13 0.14 -1.98
CA LEU A 72 12.25 0.39 -0.55
C LEU A 72 13.39 -0.48 -0.01
N THR A 73 14.33 0.14 0.68
CA THR A 73 15.45 -0.52 1.33
C THR A 73 15.52 -0.11 2.78
N THR A 74 16.00 -1.01 3.62
CA THR A 74 16.34 -0.72 5.01
C THR A 74 17.80 -1.05 5.26
N GLY A 75 18.35 -0.55 6.35
CA GLY A 75 19.64 -0.99 6.88
C GLY A 75 19.57 -2.44 7.40
N SER A 76 20.57 -2.83 8.16
CA SER A 76 20.67 -4.17 8.75
C SER A 76 20.22 -4.22 10.21
N THR A 77 19.78 -3.11 10.77
CA THR A 77 19.33 -3.03 12.17
C THR A 77 17.90 -3.50 12.27
N ASP A 78 17.62 -4.33 13.25
CA ASP A 78 16.26 -4.80 13.55
C ASP A 78 15.31 -3.63 13.81
N ASN A 79 14.09 -3.72 13.25
CA ASN A 79 13.05 -2.70 13.34
C ASN A 79 13.35 -1.35 12.64
N GLU A 80 14.35 -1.25 11.80
CA GLU A 80 14.49 -0.11 10.88
C GLU A 80 13.38 -0.15 9.82
N VAL A 81 12.79 1.01 9.52
CA VAL A 81 11.62 1.13 8.62
C VAL A 81 11.82 2.21 7.57
N SER A 82 11.57 1.86 6.34
CA SER A 82 11.34 2.77 5.22
C SER A 82 9.85 2.98 5.03
N PHE A 83 9.41 4.22 5.08
CA PHE A 83 8.02 4.64 4.87
C PHE A 83 7.90 5.46 3.59
N LEU A 84 6.91 5.14 2.78
CA LEU A 84 6.48 5.97 1.66
C LEU A 84 4.95 6.06 1.66
N GLY A 85 4.41 7.26 1.80
CA GLY A 85 2.98 7.52 1.78
C GLY A 85 2.59 8.62 0.83
N THR A 86 1.35 8.63 0.37
CA THR A 86 0.76 9.78 -0.35
C THR A 86 0.36 10.86 0.66
N GLY A 87 -0.12 12.02 0.16
CA GLY A 87 -0.89 12.93 1.01
C GLY A 87 -2.16 12.28 1.56
N LEU A 88 -2.77 12.91 2.57
CA LEU A 88 -4.06 12.52 3.13
C LEU A 88 -5.20 12.92 2.16
N ILE A 89 -5.37 12.18 1.10
CA ILE A 89 -6.25 12.52 -0.04
C ILE A 89 -7.46 11.60 -0.19
N PHE A 90 -7.52 10.53 0.60
CA PHE A 90 -8.60 9.56 0.54
C PHE A 90 -9.62 9.82 1.64
N ASP A 91 -10.87 9.57 1.31
CA ASP A 91 -12.04 9.77 2.16
C ASP A 91 -12.95 8.55 2.00
N ILE A 92 -13.31 7.88 3.09
CA ILE A 92 -14.11 6.65 3.03
C ILE A 92 -15.49 6.88 2.43
N SER A 93 -16.07 8.08 2.61
CA SER A 93 -17.36 8.43 1.98
C SER A 93 -17.33 8.33 0.46
N LYS A 94 -16.15 8.30 -0.12
CA LYS A 94 -15.88 8.20 -1.55
C LYS A 94 -15.44 6.80 -2.01
N SER A 95 -15.55 5.81 -1.13
CA SER A 95 -15.17 4.41 -1.40
C SER A 95 -13.79 4.29 -2.05
N PRO A 96 -12.72 4.72 -1.37
CA PRO A 96 -11.39 4.72 -1.92
C PRO A 96 -10.86 3.30 -2.13
N GLU A 97 -10.00 3.16 -3.13
CA GLU A 97 -9.39 1.90 -3.49
C GLU A 97 -7.95 2.13 -3.95
N ILE A 98 -7.04 1.27 -3.54
CA ILE A 98 -5.64 1.27 -3.95
C ILE A 98 -5.21 -0.11 -4.40
N GLU A 99 -4.34 -0.16 -5.40
CA GLU A 99 -3.73 -1.38 -5.90
C GLU A 99 -2.25 -1.16 -6.15
N ALA A 100 -1.42 -2.12 -5.76
CA ALA A 100 0.00 -2.11 -6.04
C ALA A 100 0.48 -3.48 -6.50
N ARG A 101 1.51 -3.50 -7.34
CA ARG A 101 2.24 -4.70 -7.71
C ARG A 101 3.57 -4.72 -6.97
N VAL A 102 3.71 -5.67 -6.07
CA VAL A 102 4.80 -5.70 -5.08
C VAL A 102 5.62 -6.97 -5.23
N THR A 103 6.94 -6.82 -5.10
CA THR A 103 7.91 -7.93 -5.00
C THR A 103 8.70 -7.77 -3.72
N ILE A 104 8.69 -8.78 -2.85
CA ILE A 104 9.53 -8.86 -1.65
C ILE A 104 10.71 -9.76 -1.99
N ALA A 105 11.93 -9.27 -1.81
CA ALA A 105 13.13 -10.02 -2.17
C ALA A 105 13.38 -11.20 -1.24
N ASP A 106 13.20 -10.99 0.06
CA ASP A 106 13.32 -12.02 1.10
C ASP A 106 12.24 -11.78 2.17
N VAL A 107 11.37 -12.75 2.37
CA VAL A 107 10.27 -12.64 3.33
C VAL A 107 10.68 -13.04 4.75
N SER A 108 11.81 -13.74 4.91
CA SER A 108 12.23 -14.28 6.20
C SER A 108 12.75 -13.20 7.17
N GLY A 109 13.27 -12.09 6.63
CA GLY A 109 13.76 -10.93 7.39
C GLY A 109 12.94 -9.66 7.20
N THR A 110 11.70 -9.77 6.75
CA THR A 110 10.88 -8.63 6.32
C THR A 110 9.72 -8.35 7.24
N SER A 111 9.46 -7.07 7.51
CA SER A 111 8.16 -6.50 7.85
C SER A 111 7.69 -5.62 6.69
N PHE A 112 6.50 -5.87 6.17
CA PHE A 112 5.92 -5.10 5.06
C PHE A 112 4.46 -4.80 5.33
N PHE A 113 4.08 -3.54 5.15
CA PHE A 113 2.69 -3.08 5.16
C PHE A 113 2.34 -2.39 3.85
N PHE A 114 1.15 -2.64 3.33
CA PHE A 114 0.54 -1.92 2.23
C PHE A 114 -0.93 -1.69 2.50
N GLY A 115 -1.37 -0.43 2.51
CA GLY A 115 -2.76 -0.11 2.78
C GLY A 115 -3.03 1.38 2.92
N PHE A 116 -4.05 1.69 3.71
CA PHE A 116 -4.43 3.04 4.10
C PHE A 116 -4.03 3.34 5.55
N SER A 117 -3.70 4.61 5.82
CA SER A 117 -3.38 5.13 7.17
C SER A 117 -3.87 6.56 7.31
N ASP A 118 -4.25 6.96 8.52
CA ASP A 118 -4.53 8.35 8.89
C ASP A 118 -3.25 9.16 9.15
N ALA A 119 -2.10 8.49 9.27
CA ALA A 119 -0.80 9.09 9.46
C ALA A 119 0.05 8.93 8.19
N ASN A 120 0.58 10.05 7.67
CA ASN A 120 1.47 10.07 6.51
C ASN A 120 2.92 10.45 6.85
N THR A 121 3.24 10.51 8.13
CA THR A 121 4.57 10.83 8.65
C THR A 121 4.90 9.91 9.81
N GLU A 122 4.99 8.62 9.52
CA GLU A 122 5.32 7.64 10.57
C GLU A 122 6.70 7.94 11.16
N SER A 123 6.76 7.98 12.47
CA SER A 123 8.01 8.21 13.17
C SER A 123 8.83 6.93 13.21
N THR A 124 10.13 7.10 13.13
CA THR A 124 11.11 6.05 13.30
C THR A 124 11.01 5.40 14.69
N PRO A 125 11.11 4.09 14.76
CA PRO A 125 11.19 3.06 13.74
C PRO A 125 9.84 2.36 13.48
N ALA A 126 8.75 3.01 13.77
CA ALA A 126 7.42 2.39 13.78
C ALA A 126 6.87 2.18 12.37
N SER A 127 6.36 1.00 12.13
CA SER A 127 5.56 0.67 10.96
C SER A 127 4.08 1.04 11.21
N THR A 128 3.32 1.27 10.16
CA THR A 128 1.88 1.61 10.29
C THR A 128 1.11 0.54 11.06
N ILE A 129 1.25 -0.72 10.67
CA ILE A 129 0.83 -1.91 11.43
C ILE A 129 1.88 -2.99 11.19
N ASP A 130 2.35 -3.63 12.24
CA ASP A 130 3.31 -4.73 12.17
C ASP A 130 3.16 -5.73 13.34
N TYR A 131 4.03 -6.73 13.37
CA TYR A 131 4.17 -7.66 14.49
C TYR A 131 5.54 -7.47 15.15
N ALA A 132 5.61 -6.59 16.14
CA ALA A 132 6.83 -6.45 16.94
C ALA A 132 6.94 -7.63 17.93
N ASP A 133 8.00 -8.42 17.84
CA ASP A 133 8.21 -9.63 18.67
C ASP A 133 6.98 -10.57 18.67
N GLY A 134 6.33 -10.71 17.51
CA GLY A 134 5.12 -11.53 17.36
C GLY A 134 3.84 -10.91 17.92
N THR A 135 3.91 -9.71 18.48
CA THR A 135 2.77 -8.95 18.99
C THR A 135 2.31 -7.93 17.97
N LEU A 136 1.04 -8.00 17.57
CA LEU A 136 0.47 -7.05 16.61
C LEU A 136 0.37 -5.66 17.24
N ALA A 137 0.96 -4.67 16.58
CA ALA A 137 0.99 -3.28 17.00
C ALA A 137 0.63 -2.35 15.84
N ALA A 138 0.27 -1.10 16.15
CA ALA A 138 0.04 -0.06 15.15
C ALA A 138 0.56 1.28 15.67
N ALA A 139 1.18 2.06 14.77
CA ALA A 139 1.57 3.43 15.03
C ALA A 139 0.45 4.42 14.66
N ALA A 140 -0.41 4.06 13.72
CA ALA A 140 -1.57 4.84 13.29
C ALA A 140 -2.76 4.68 14.25
N THR A 141 -3.70 5.62 14.25
CA THR A 141 -4.98 5.50 14.98
C THR A 141 -6.08 4.89 14.11
N ASP A 142 -6.03 5.12 12.81
CA ASP A 142 -6.89 4.50 11.80
C ASP A 142 -6.02 4.02 10.64
N ALA A 143 -5.94 2.70 10.48
CA ALA A 143 -5.20 2.09 9.39
C ALA A 143 -5.77 0.74 8.99
N VAL A 144 -5.59 0.38 7.73
CA VAL A 144 -6.05 -0.90 7.20
C VAL A 144 -5.19 -1.32 6.01
N GLY A 145 -4.70 -2.55 6.03
CA GLY A 145 -3.82 -3.02 4.96
C GLY A 145 -3.38 -4.47 5.12
N PHE A 146 -2.57 -4.88 4.17
CA PHE A 146 -1.86 -6.15 4.22
C PHE A 146 -0.61 -6.02 5.09
N VAL A 147 -0.36 -7.04 5.90
CA VAL A 147 0.88 -7.21 6.67
C VAL A 147 1.52 -8.54 6.30
N VAL A 148 2.80 -8.51 6.00
CA VAL A 148 3.70 -9.67 5.97
C VAL A 148 4.80 -9.36 6.97
N ASP A 149 5.00 -10.20 7.97
CA ASP A 149 5.96 -9.91 9.02
C ASP A 149 6.61 -11.19 9.54
N ALA A 150 7.93 -11.24 9.48
CA ALA A 150 8.72 -12.40 9.85
C ALA A 150 8.61 -12.72 11.35
N ASP A 151 8.39 -11.73 12.21
CA ASP A 151 8.18 -11.93 13.65
C ASP A 151 6.90 -12.69 13.96
N LYS A 152 5.94 -12.71 13.04
CA LYS A 152 4.72 -13.51 13.15
C LYS A 152 4.79 -14.81 12.37
N SER A 153 5.22 -14.71 11.12
CA SER A 153 5.37 -15.82 10.20
C SER A 153 6.19 -15.39 9.00
N SER A 154 7.24 -16.11 8.69
CA SER A 154 8.16 -15.79 7.62
C SER A 154 7.56 -15.73 6.21
N SER A 155 6.27 -16.00 6.04
CA SER A 155 5.68 -16.02 4.69
C SER A 155 4.18 -15.72 4.65
N LEU A 156 3.46 -15.83 5.75
CA LEU A 156 2.00 -15.71 5.74
C LEU A 156 1.56 -14.25 5.73
N MET A 157 0.62 -13.92 4.84
CA MET A 157 0.04 -12.58 4.72
C MET A 157 -1.21 -12.46 5.59
N TYR A 158 -1.35 -11.31 6.24
CA TYR A 158 -2.50 -10.96 7.07
C TYR A 158 -3.21 -9.73 6.51
N ALA A 159 -4.54 -9.73 6.61
CA ALA A 159 -5.38 -8.54 6.49
C ALA A 159 -5.53 -7.91 7.86
N SER A 160 -5.07 -6.70 8.06
CA SER A 160 -5.02 -6.02 9.36
C SER A 160 -5.80 -4.70 9.35
N SER A 161 -6.27 -4.26 10.51
CA SER A 161 -6.86 -2.94 10.70
C SER A 161 -6.81 -2.48 12.15
N ILE A 162 -6.86 -1.17 12.32
CA ILE A 162 -7.10 -0.47 13.57
C ILE A 162 -8.05 0.69 13.28
N ALA A 163 -8.97 0.98 14.19
CA ALA A 163 -9.89 2.10 14.12
C ALA A 163 -9.92 2.84 15.45
N THR A 164 -9.92 4.17 15.38
CA THR A 164 -9.97 5.08 16.56
C THR A 164 -8.90 4.82 17.62
N GLY A 165 -7.72 4.33 17.24
CA GLY A 165 -6.67 3.96 18.19
C GLY A 165 -7.04 2.82 19.14
N GLY A 166 -8.05 2.03 18.77
CA GLY A 166 -8.50 0.88 19.56
C GLY A 166 -7.57 -0.34 19.43
N ALA A 167 -8.10 -1.51 19.65
CA ALA A 167 -7.34 -2.74 19.50
C ALA A 167 -7.07 -3.04 18.02
N VAL A 168 -5.79 -3.13 17.66
CA VAL A 168 -5.38 -3.58 16.33
C VAL A 168 -5.77 -5.05 16.15
N GLY A 169 -6.30 -5.39 14.98
CA GLY A 169 -6.71 -6.74 14.65
C GLY A 169 -6.14 -7.21 13.32
N ALA A 170 -5.89 -8.52 13.20
CA ALA A 170 -5.48 -9.13 11.96
C ALA A 170 -6.14 -10.49 11.74
N THR A 171 -6.38 -10.81 10.48
CA THR A 171 -6.93 -12.09 10.03
C THR A 171 -5.98 -12.67 9.00
N SER A 172 -5.64 -13.95 9.13
CA SER A 172 -4.85 -14.64 8.10
C SER A 172 -5.62 -14.68 6.79
N THR A 173 -4.96 -14.32 5.70
CA THR A 173 -5.53 -14.45 4.35
C THR A 173 -5.41 -15.88 3.79
N GLY A 174 -4.63 -16.74 4.44
CA GLY A 174 -4.26 -18.06 3.91
C GLY A 174 -3.27 -18.00 2.75
N ILE A 175 -2.84 -16.80 2.35
CA ILE A 175 -1.89 -16.60 1.26
C ILE A 175 -0.47 -16.56 1.81
N THR A 176 0.41 -17.36 1.23
CA THR A 176 1.86 -17.31 1.52
C THR A 176 2.58 -16.51 0.45
N TRP A 177 3.68 -15.89 0.86
CA TRP A 177 4.61 -15.21 -0.02
C TRP A 177 5.96 -15.91 0.03
N THR A 178 6.62 -16.05 -1.10
CA THR A 178 7.97 -16.64 -1.19
C THR A 178 8.93 -15.59 -1.74
N ASP A 179 10.22 -15.77 -1.46
CA ASP A 179 11.28 -14.85 -1.87
C ASP A 179 11.26 -14.58 -3.37
N GLY A 180 11.39 -13.31 -3.73
CA GLY A 180 11.34 -12.84 -5.10
C GLY A 180 9.97 -12.94 -5.78
N GLN A 181 8.96 -13.48 -5.13
CA GLN A 181 7.62 -13.58 -5.71
C GLN A 181 6.98 -12.20 -5.83
N THR A 182 6.29 -11.98 -6.96
CA THR A 182 5.50 -10.77 -7.20
C THR A 182 4.02 -11.07 -7.00
N LYS A 183 3.33 -10.19 -6.29
CA LYS A 183 1.87 -10.22 -6.11
C LYS A 183 1.24 -8.88 -6.43
N VAL A 184 0.00 -8.90 -6.85
CA VAL A 184 -0.86 -7.72 -6.96
C VAL A 184 -1.75 -7.67 -5.73
N LEU A 185 -1.60 -6.62 -4.95
CA LEU A 185 -2.35 -6.37 -3.74
C LEU A 185 -3.35 -5.24 -3.99
N ARG A 186 -4.59 -5.41 -3.54
CA ARG A 186 -5.61 -4.39 -3.63
C ARG A 186 -6.40 -4.29 -2.33
N VAL A 187 -6.59 -3.06 -1.85
CA VAL A 187 -7.42 -2.74 -0.69
C VAL A 187 -8.48 -1.74 -1.13
N GLN A 188 -9.73 -2.04 -0.84
CA GLN A 188 -10.87 -1.17 -1.09
C GLN A 188 -11.61 -0.91 0.21
N LEU A 189 -12.06 0.32 0.42
CA LEU A 189 -12.96 0.70 1.49
C LEU A 189 -14.35 0.99 0.92
N ASN A 190 -15.38 0.66 1.67
CA ASN A 190 -16.74 1.16 1.41
C ASN A 190 -17.03 2.39 2.29
N THR A 191 -18.20 2.98 2.11
CA THR A 191 -18.63 4.17 2.85
C THR A 191 -18.91 3.92 4.34
N GLU A 192 -18.92 2.67 4.77
CA GLU A 192 -19.14 2.25 6.16
C GLU A 192 -17.82 1.94 6.87
N GLY A 193 -16.68 2.08 6.17
CA GLY A 193 -15.36 1.77 6.69
C GLY A 193 -15.01 0.29 6.66
N ASP A 194 -15.81 -0.56 5.98
CA ASP A 194 -15.42 -1.94 5.76
C ASP A 194 -14.34 -2.04 4.70
N ALA A 195 -13.40 -2.93 4.91
CA ALA A 195 -12.27 -3.15 4.01
C ALA A 195 -12.35 -4.52 3.33
N TYR A 196 -12.09 -4.50 2.04
CA TYR A 196 -12.02 -5.67 1.17
C TYR A 196 -10.59 -5.82 0.66
N PHE A 197 -10.07 -7.05 0.69
CA PHE A 197 -8.68 -7.37 0.38
C PHE A 197 -8.59 -8.37 -0.76
N TRP A 198 -7.88 -8.02 -1.83
CA TRP A 198 -7.63 -8.92 -2.96
C TRP A 198 -6.15 -9.16 -3.16
N VAL A 199 -5.81 -10.40 -3.48
CA VAL A 199 -4.47 -10.81 -3.91
C VAL A 199 -4.62 -11.47 -5.28
N ASP A 200 -3.88 -10.95 -6.26
CA ASP A 200 -3.89 -11.44 -7.64
C ASP A 200 -5.32 -11.54 -8.22
N GLY A 201 -6.17 -10.56 -7.88
CA GLY A 201 -7.56 -10.48 -8.33
C GLY A 201 -8.57 -11.31 -7.54
N ASN A 202 -8.15 -12.09 -6.56
CA ASN A 202 -9.03 -12.90 -5.73
C ASN A 202 -9.30 -12.21 -4.39
N LEU A 203 -10.56 -12.13 -3.98
CA LEU A 203 -10.95 -11.65 -2.64
C LEU A 203 -10.50 -12.66 -1.60
N VAL A 204 -9.63 -12.24 -0.67
CA VAL A 204 -9.00 -13.11 0.34
C VAL A 204 -9.44 -12.80 1.77
N ALA A 205 -9.92 -11.59 2.03
CA ALA A 205 -10.42 -11.21 3.35
C ALA A 205 -11.39 -10.03 3.26
N ILE A 206 -12.25 -9.91 4.27
CA ILE A 206 -13.11 -8.75 4.55
C ILE A 206 -12.95 -8.42 6.03
N ARG A 207 -12.82 -7.13 6.34
CA ARG A 207 -12.81 -6.63 7.71
C ARG A 207 -13.89 -5.56 7.85
N GLN A 208 -14.83 -5.79 8.74
CA GLN A 208 -15.91 -4.83 9.03
C GLN A 208 -15.40 -3.74 9.96
N SER A 209 -15.90 -2.52 9.76
CA SER A 209 -15.53 -1.35 10.56
C SER A 209 -14.01 -1.22 10.74
N ALA A 210 -13.28 -1.39 9.64
CA ALA A 210 -11.84 -1.48 9.63
C ALA A 210 -11.15 -0.15 9.92
N VAL A 211 -11.79 0.95 9.54
CA VAL A 211 -11.37 2.34 9.80
C VAL A 211 -12.59 3.23 10.02
N THR A 212 -12.37 4.40 10.60
CA THR A 212 -13.40 5.43 10.76
C THR A 212 -13.33 6.48 9.65
N ASP A 213 -14.27 7.43 9.66
CA ASP A 213 -14.35 8.51 8.68
C ASP A 213 -13.29 9.60 9.01
N VAL A 214 -12.06 9.35 8.60
CA VAL A 214 -10.91 10.25 8.73
C VAL A 214 -10.20 10.35 7.38
N PRO A 215 -9.47 11.45 7.11
CA PRO A 215 -8.62 11.52 5.93
C PRO A 215 -7.52 10.46 5.97
N LEU A 216 -7.34 9.75 4.86
CA LEU A 216 -6.39 8.65 4.73
C LEU A 216 -5.37 8.91 3.63
N CYS A 217 -4.19 8.34 3.77
CA CYS A 217 -3.16 8.22 2.73
C CYS A 217 -2.99 6.75 2.31
N ALA A 218 -2.48 6.52 1.11
CA ALA A 218 -1.95 5.21 0.72
C ALA A 218 -0.52 5.10 1.21
N VAL A 219 -0.17 3.96 1.81
CA VAL A 219 1.11 3.76 2.49
C VAL A 219 1.76 2.44 2.08
N TYR A 220 3.08 2.50 1.94
CA TYR A 220 3.99 1.36 1.97
C TYR A 220 4.94 1.52 3.14
N ASN A 221 5.02 0.52 3.99
CA ASN A 221 6.12 0.41 4.94
C ASN A 221 6.93 -0.85 4.63
N TYR A 222 8.22 -0.74 4.77
CA TYR A 222 9.13 -1.87 4.71
C TYR A 222 10.11 -1.79 5.85
N GLY A 223 10.23 -2.85 6.60
CA GLY A 223 11.12 -2.94 7.76
C GLY A 223 11.95 -4.21 7.74
N THR A 224 13.14 -4.13 8.37
CA THR A 224 14.02 -5.28 8.60
C THR A 224 13.68 -5.94 9.92
N ARG A 225 13.69 -7.26 9.94
CA ARG A 225 13.60 -8.10 11.13
C ARG A 225 14.86 -8.92 11.32
N ALA A 226 15.21 -9.19 12.59
CA ALA A 226 16.27 -10.12 12.97
C ALA A 226 17.69 -9.77 12.47
N ASN A 227 18.03 -8.49 12.29
CA ASN A 227 19.35 -8.05 11.80
C ASN A 227 19.78 -8.73 10.48
N ASP A 228 18.81 -9.12 9.69
CA ASP A 228 19.03 -9.79 8.42
C ASP A 228 19.29 -8.73 7.34
N GLY A 229 20.50 -8.62 6.89
CA GLY A 229 21.03 -7.55 6.04
C GLY A 229 20.10 -6.92 5.02
N SER A 230 20.49 -5.92 4.31
CA SER A 230 19.66 -5.04 3.48
C SER A 230 18.75 -5.79 2.49
N ASN A 231 17.57 -6.17 2.95
CA ASN A 231 16.49 -6.70 2.13
C ASN A 231 15.80 -5.58 1.35
N THR A 232 15.03 -5.92 0.35
CA THR A 232 14.37 -4.93 -0.50
C THR A 232 12.94 -5.31 -0.82
N VAL A 233 12.09 -4.29 -0.94
CA VAL A 233 10.76 -4.40 -1.53
C VAL A 233 10.67 -3.51 -2.75
N THR A 234 10.21 -4.07 -3.87
CA THR A 234 9.96 -3.30 -5.09
C THR A 234 8.46 -3.14 -5.29
N VAL A 235 8.01 -1.89 -5.43
CA VAL A 235 6.64 -1.54 -5.80
C VAL A 235 6.63 -1.02 -7.23
N LYS A 236 5.98 -1.71 -8.16
CA LYS A 236 6.02 -1.38 -9.58
C LYS A 236 5.12 -0.21 -9.96
N TYR A 237 3.97 -0.10 -9.32
CA TYR A 237 3.01 0.98 -9.52
C TYR A 237 2.11 1.11 -8.30
N LEU A 238 1.51 2.29 -8.16
CA LEU A 238 0.35 2.56 -7.33
C LEU A 238 -0.82 2.99 -8.21
N LYS A 239 -1.88 2.20 -8.24
CA LYS A 239 -3.17 2.65 -8.74
C LYS A 239 -4.00 3.15 -7.57
N LYS A 240 -4.69 4.25 -7.77
CA LYS A 240 -5.49 4.90 -6.74
C LYS A 240 -6.76 5.47 -7.36
N TRP A 241 -7.89 5.23 -6.74
CA TRP A 241 -9.18 5.82 -7.16
C TRP A 241 -10.18 5.94 -6.02
N GLN A 242 -11.07 6.89 -6.18
CA GLN A 242 -12.22 7.11 -5.31
C GLN A 242 -13.30 7.85 -6.10
N THR A 243 -14.56 7.80 -5.63
CA THR A 243 -15.64 8.64 -6.15
C THR A 243 -15.32 10.11 -5.88
N ILE A 244 -15.71 11.02 -6.76
CA ILE A 244 -15.55 12.47 -6.57
C ILE A 244 -16.79 13.04 -5.85
#